data_83d5be2cc7d2a0aa8f641fa578438a86
#
_entry.id   83d5be2cc7d2a0aa8f641fa578438a86
#
_cell.length_a   1.000
_cell.length_b   1.000
_cell.length_c   1.000
_cell.angle_alpha   90.00
_cell.angle_beta   90.00
_cell.angle_gamma   90.00
#
_symmetry.space_group_name_H-M   'P 1'
#
loop_
_entity.id
_entity.type
_entity.pdbx_description
1 polymer ?
#
loop_
_entity_poly.entity_id
_entity_poly.type
_entity_poly.pdbx_seq_one_letter_code
_entity_poly.pdbx_strand_id
1 'polypeptide(L)'
;MVSVRLVDSSDSPEEQPIRPIPEMMFAEGEEPVGVRVLTYLSSGAINRIFNALEEEEVQIIQKSAFGKTLEIVDKPVFSGRFARYILSRQLKTKKKHEVWFRFAGKPIRFSLREFAIVTGLPCGKFPKKIKDEAQRNYIRKTLLAVLIWKIEVATIASVIKMLRKRTVEDRLVRIKYACLAILASVLLPTNLKMKICKEHAEAIADLEEFFAYPWGRLAFDMLMTSIKERDEIALSQNTIAVKVFSLALQLLVVEAVPSLTEVVQEMCSSSEGDSDEEADDM
;
A
#
# COMPACT_ATOMS: atom_id res chain seq x y z
N MET A 1 -36.54 47.19 32.57
CA MET A 1 -35.51 47.74 31.69
C MET A 1 -34.34 46.77 31.66
N VAL A 2 -34.20 46.00 30.61
CA VAL A 2 -33.10 45.04 30.47
C VAL A 2 -32.08 45.70 29.52
N SER A 3 -30.88 45.95 30.06
CA SER A 3 -29.79 46.58 29.31
C SER A 3 -29.10 45.51 28.44
N VAL A 4 -29.23 45.59 27.13
CA VAL A 4 -28.51 44.78 26.15
C VAL A 4 -27.13 45.41 25.98
N ARG A 5 -26.09 44.73 26.45
CA ARG A 5 -24.71 45.06 26.09
C ARG A 5 -24.42 44.54 24.68
N LEU A 6 -24.20 45.47 23.76
CA LEU A 6 -23.60 45.20 22.49
C LEU A 6 -22.14 44.75 22.73
N VAL A 7 -21.83 43.51 22.35
CA VAL A 7 -20.47 43.00 22.31
C VAL A 7 -19.91 43.47 20.95
N ASP A 8 -18.93 44.36 21.05
CA ASP A 8 -18.16 44.85 19.91
C ASP A 8 -17.25 43.72 19.44
N SER A 9 -17.64 43.02 18.39
CA SER A 9 -16.87 41.93 17.78
C SER A 9 -16.01 42.50 16.64
N SER A 10 -14.94 43.20 17.01
CA SER A 10 -13.82 43.51 16.14
C SER A 10 -12.66 42.52 16.38
N ASP A 11 -12.95 41.22 16.35
CA ASP A 11 -11.93 40.19 16.21
C ASP A 11 -11.75 39.92 14.72
N SER A 12 -10.85 40.68 14.10
CA SER A 12 -10.27 40.33 12.81
C SER A 12 -9.54 39.01 13.01
N PRO A 13 -9.74 37.96 12.16
CA PRO A 13 -8.99 36.73 12.28
C PRO A 13 -7.51 37.08 12.13
N GLU A 14 -6.73 36.89 13.20
CA GLU A 14 -5.27 36.97 13.16
C GLU A 14 -4.81 36.03 12.04
N GLU A 15 -4.33 36.58 10.94
CA GLU A 15 -3.64 35.83 9.88
C GLU A 15 -2.44 35.15 10.53
N GLN A 16 -2.58 33.83 10.77
CA GLN A 16 -1.45 33.04 11.26
C GLN A 16 -0.31 33.16 10.24
N PRO A 17 0.90 33.51 10.66
CA PRO A 17 2.02 33.69 9.75
C PRO A 17 2.19 32.44 8.88
N ILE A 18 2.08 32.58 7.57
CA ILE A 18 2.27 31.50 6.61
C ILE A 18 3.67 30.95 6.84
N ARG A 19 3.75 29.76 7.41
CA ARG A 19 5.04 29.09 7.63
C ARG A 19 5.68 28.82 6.26
N PRO A 20 6.92 29.22 6.03
CA PRO A 20 7.59 28.99 4.77
C PRO A 20 7.63 27.49 4.47
N ILE A 21 7.38 27.13 3.22
CA ILE A 21 7.49 25.73 2.74
C ILE A 21 8.96 25.33 2.88
N PRO A 22 9.27 24.16 3.50
CA PRO A 22 10.65 23.68 3.59
C PRO A 22 11.29 23.52 2.21
N GLU A 23 12.61 23.63 2.14
CA GLU A 23 13.38 23.40 0.92
C GLU A 23 13.19 21.98 0.40
N MET A 24 13.22 21.82 -0.91
CA MET A 24 13.27 20.51 -1.56
C MET A 24 14.66 19.87 -1.38
N MET A 25 14.76 18.56 -1.53
CA MET A 25 16.06 17.86 -1.56
C MET A 25 16.90 18.33 -2.74
N PHE A 26 16.29 18.52 -3.90
CA PHE A 26 16.91 19.07 -5.10
C PHE A 26 16.41 20.50 -5.32
N ALA A 27 17.26 21.37 -5.90
CA ALA A 27 16.82 22.68 -6.35
C ALA A 27 15.74 22.53 -7.45
N GLU A 28 14.87 23.51 -7.57
CA GLU A 28 13.81 23.49 -8.59
C GLU A 28 14.41 23.47 -9.99
N GLY A 29 14.07 22.46 -10.78
CA GLY A 29 14.64 22.23 -12.11
C GLY A 29 15.87 21.34 -12.15
N GLU A 30 16.47 21.03 -10.98
CA GLU A 30 17.64 20.11 -10.88
C GLU A 30 17.22 18.69 -10.40
N GLU A 31 15.92 18.43 -10.36
CA GLU A 31 15.45 17.09 -9.97
C GLU A 31 15.93 16.03 -10.97
N PRO A 32 16.42 14.90 -10.47
CA PRO A 32 16.98 13.87 -11.33
C PRO A 32 15.93 13.30 -12.30
N VAL A 33 16.20 13.41 -13.58
CA VAL A 33 15.40 12.84 -14.66
C VAL A 33 15.78 11.38 -14.81
N GLY A 34 15.33 10.55 -13.92
CA GLY A 34 15.62 9.14 -13.99
C GLY A 34 14.58 8.33 -14.71
N VAL A 35 15.02 7.21 -15.23
CA VAL A 35 14.26 6.44 -16.21
C VAL A 35 13.39 5.36 -15.59
N ARG A 36 13.77 4.75 -14.44
CA ARG A 36 13.09 3.55 -13.96
C ARG A 36 12.89 3.51 -12.45
N VAL A 37 11.66 3.29 -12.03
CA VAL A 37 11.36 2.85 -10.65
C VAL A 37 10.96 1.39 -10.70
N LEU A 38 11.72 0.55 -10.00
CA LEU A 38 11.36 -0.84 -9.78
C LEU A 38 10.41 -0.91 -8.58
N THR A 39 9.25 -1.48 -8.80
CA THR A 39 8.35 -1.90 -7.72
C THR A 39 8.31 -3.41 -7.66
N TYR A 40 8.19 -3.94 -6.47
CA TYR A 40 8.00 -5.37 -6.25
C TYR A 40 6.50 -5.73 -6.16
N LEU A 41 5.62 -4.74 -6.25
CA LEU A 41 4.18 -4.93 -6.31
C LEU A 41 3.82 -5.73 -7.56
N SER A 42 3.05 -6.80 -7.38
CA SER A 42 2.56 -7.62 -8.48
C SER A 42 1.03 -7.50 -8.58
N SER A 43 0.55 -6.55 -9.40
CA SER A 43 -0.89 -6.38 -9.65
C SER A 43 -1.54 -7.66 -10.18
N GLY A 44 -0.91 -8.34 -11.14
CA GLY A 44 -1.41 -9.61 -11.66
C GLY A 44 -1.38 -10.79 -10.68
N ALA A 45 -0.79 -10.64 -9.48
CA ALA A 45 -0.82 -11.70 -8.47
C ALA A 45 -2.20 -11.88 -7.87
N ILE A 46 -2.96 -10.79 -7.64
CA ILE A 46 -4.32 -10.84 -7.08
C ILE A 46 -5.21 -11.67 -7.97
N ASN A 47 -5.28 -11.35 -9.26
CA ASN A 47 -6.10 -12.09 -10.21
C ASN A 47 -5.72 -13.57 -10.28
N ARG A 48 -4.41 -13.88 -10.23
CA ARG A 48 -3.94 -15.26 -10.20
C ARG A 48 -4.30 -16.01 -8.92
N ILE A 49 -4.34 -15.32 -7.78
CA ILE A 49 -4.75 -15.90 -6.49
C ILE A 49 -6.26 -16.10 -6.49
N PHE A 50 -7.05 -15.09 -6.87
CA PHE A 50 -8.50 -15.18 -6.89
C PHE A 50 -9.01 -16.22 -7.87
N ASN A 51 -8.44 -16.33 -9.08
CA ASN A 51 -8.75 -17.39 -10.04
C ASN A 51 -8.37 -18.82 -9.57
N ALA A 52 -7.69 -18.95 -8.42
CA ALA A 52 -7.36 -20.22 -7.82
C ALA A 52 -8.25 -20.58 -6.61
N LEU A 53 -9.19 -19.69 -6.26
CA LEU A 53 -10.12 -19.79 -5.13
C LEU A 53 -11.55 -19.99 -5.64
N GLU A 54 -12.41 -20.47 -4.75
CA GLU A 54 -13.86 -20.46 -4.95
C GLU A 54 -14.42 -19.06 -4.65
N GLU A 55 -15.57 -18.73 -5.25
CA GLU A 55 -16.21 -17.42 -5.10
C GLU A 55 -16.43 -17.03 -3.63
N GLU A 56 -16.86 -17.97 -2.80
CA GLU A 56 -17.09 -17.70 -1.38
C GLU A 56 -15.78 -17.49 -0.60
N GLU A 57 -14.68 -18.11 -1.03
CA GLU A 57 -13.34 -17.86 -0.45
C GLU A 57 -12.86 -16.44 -0.78
N VAL A 58 -13.09 -16.01 -2.02
CA VAL A 58 -12.80 -14.66 -2.49
C VAL A 58 -13.61 -13.62 -1.70
N GLN A 59 -14.92 -13.86 -1.54
CA GLN A 59 -15.80 -12.94 -0.79
C GLN A 59 -15.37 -12.74 0.66
N ILE A 60 -14.85 -13.77 1.34
CA ILE A 60 -14.33 -13.64 2.70
C ILE A 60 -13.14 -12.69 2.72
N ILE A 61 -12.22 -12.81 1.75
CA ILE A 61 -11.05 -11.94 1.66
C ILE A 61 -11.46 -10.52 1.29
N GLN A 62 -12.39 -10.33 0.36
CA GLN A 62 -12.88 -9.02 -0.06
C GLN A 62 -13.65 -8.29 1.05
N LYS A 63 -14.39 -8.99 1.90
CA LYS A 63 -15.09 -8.43 3.07
C LYS A 63 -14.16 -8.15 4.25
N SER A 64 -12.91 -8.60 4.19
CA SER A 64 -11.92 -8.36 5.24
C SER A 64 -11.34 -6.94 5.17
N ALA A 65 -10.47 -6.61 6.12
CA ALA A 65 -9.72 -5.36 6.13
C ALA A 65 -8.81 -5.15 4.89
N PHE A 66 -8.61 -6.17 4.06
CA PHE A 66 -7.84 -6.06 2.81
C PHE A 66 -8.70 -5.61 1.62
N GLY A 67 -10.03 -5.71 1.70
CA GLY A 67 -10.94 -5.50 0.57
C GLY A 67 -10.66 -4.21 -0.20
N LYS A 68 -10.69 -3.06 0.47
CA LYS A 68 -10.40 -1.76 -0.17
C LYS A 68 -9.03 -1.73 -0.88
N THR A 69 -8.00 -2.28 -0.24
CA THR A 69 -6.66 -2.32 -0.86
C THR A 69 -6.62 -3.21 -2.10
N LEU A 70 -7.36 -4.32 -2.10
CA LEU A 70 -7.41 -5.25 -3.23
C LEU A 70 -8.13 -4.65 -4.44
N GLU A 71 -9.22 -3.90 -4.23
CA GLU A 71 -9.92 -3.13 -5.26
C GLU A 71 -9.00 -2.07 -5.88
N ILE A 72 -8.23 -1.35 -5.05
CA ILE A 72 -7.33 -0.30 -5.51
C ILE A 72 -6.17 -0.86 -6.34
N VAL A 73 -5.64 -2.04 -5.99
CA VAL A 73 -4.47 -2.62 -6.70
C VAL A 73 -4.85 -3.15 -8.08
N ASP A 74 -6.12 -3.49 -8.30
CA ASP A 74 -6.62 -3.91 -9.60
C ASP A 74 -6.73 -2.71 -10.57
N LYS A 75 -7.00 -1.52 -10.06
CA LYS A 75 -7.12 -0.24 -10.81
C LYS A 75 -6.68 0.93 -9.92
N PRO A 76 -5.63 1.66 -10.16
CA PRO A 76 -4.92 2.00 -11.38
C PRO A 76 -3.55 1.31 -11.49
N VAL A 77 -3.00 1.30 -12.70
CA VAL A 77 -1.64 0.83 -12.93
C VAL A 77 -0.63 1.73 -12.24
N PHE A 78 0.27 1.14 -11.44
CA PHE A 78 1.36 1.89 -10.80
C PHE A 78 2.28 2.54 -11.84
N SER A 79 2.44 3.85 -11.77
CA SER A 79 3.38 4.60 -12.61
C SER A 79 4.71 4.81 -11.88
N GLY A 80 5.74 4.12 -12.33
CA GLY A 80 7.10 4.31 -11.82
C GLY A 80 7.65 5.71 -12.08
N ARG A 81 7.30 6.33 -13.23
CA ARG A 81 7.66 7.72 -13.54
C ARG A 81 7.05 8.69 -12.55
N PHE A 82 5.77 8.51 -12.23
CA PHE A 82 5.08 9.34 -11.26
C PHE A 82 5.65 9.19 -9.85
N ALA A 83 5.91 7.96 -9.41
CA ALA A 83 6.55 7.72 -8.12
C ALA A 83 7.91 8.40 -8.01
N ARG A 84 8.72 8.36 -9.07
CA ARG A 84 10.00 9.08 -9.10
C ARG A 84 9.81 10.58 -9.04
N TYR A 85 8.88 11.12 -9.82
CA TYR A 85 8.52 12.54 -9.81
C TYR A 85 8.21 13.02 -8.39
N ILE A 86 7.41 12.27 -7.64
CA ILE A 86 7.07 12.61 -6.26
C ILE A 86 8.28 12.48 -5.33
N LEU A 87 9.05 11.39 -5.43
CA LEU A 87 10.22 11.17 -4.56
C LEU A 87 11.33 12.20 -4.77
N SER A 88 11.55 12.69 -6.00
CA SER A 88 12.53 13.75 -6.29
C SER A 88 12.11 15.12 -5.76
N ARG A 89 10.82 15.32 -5.47
CA ARG A 89 10.28 16.56 -4.89
C ARG A 89 10.03 16.49 -3.39
N GLN A 90 10.78 15.62 -2.72
CA GLN A 90 10.71 15.50 -1.28
C GLN A 90 11.25 16.78 -0.60
N LEU A 91 10.55 17.25 0.43
CA LEU A 91 10.94 18.40 1.23
C LEU A 91 11.84 17.96 2.40
N LYS A 92 12.85 18.76 2.71
CA LYS A 92 13.75 18.55 3.85
C LYS A 92 13.02 18.79 5.17
N THR A 93 12.69 17.72 5.89
CA THR A 93 12.00 17.81 7.18
C THR A 93 12.71 16.97 8.24
N LYS A 94 12.69 17.47 9.50
CA LYS A 94 13.25 16.74 10.66
C LYS A 94 12.29 15.71 11.25
N LYS A 95 11.08 15.58 10.71
CA LYS A 95 10.03 14.69 11.22
C LYS A 95 10.32 13.23 10.89
N LYS A 96 10.37 12.34 11.89
CA LYS A 96 10.75 10.92 11.70
C LYS A 96 9.64 10.07 11.06
N HIS A 97 8.39 10.36 11.34
CA HIS A 97 7.25 9.52 10.98
C HIS A 97 6.37 10.12 9.88
N GLU A 98 6.88 11.07 9.13
CA GLU A 98 6.22 11.65 7.97
C GLU A 98 7.26 12.14 6.96
N VAL A 99 6.87 12.20 5.70
CA VAL A 99 7.58 12.89 4.63
C VAL A 99 6.63 13.89 3.99
N TRP A 100 7.20 14.88 3.33
CA TRP A 100 6.47 15.91 2.63
C TRP A 100 6.99 15.98 1.20
N PHE A 101 6.11 16.18 0.27
CA PHE A 101 6.43 16.32 -1.15
C PHE A 101 5.86 17.64 -1.67
N ARG A 102 6.53 18.24 -2.64
CA ARG A 102 6.00 19.41 -3.37
C ARG A 102 5.32 18.93 -4.64
N PHE A 103 4.03 19.21 -4.78
CA PHE A 103 3.25 18.88 -5.97
C PHE A 103 2.45 20.12 -6.41
N ALA A 104 2.56 20.52 -7.67
CA ALA A 104 1.92 21.74 -8.22
C ALA A 104 2.13 22.97 -7.31
N GLY A 105 3.35 23.17 -6.81
CA GLY A 105 3.72 24.28 -5.93
C GLY A 105 3.25 24.16 -4.49
N LYS A 106 2.46 23.14 -4.13
CA LYS A 106 1.88 22.95 -2.79
C LYS A 106 2.56 21.78 -2.05
N PRO A 107 2.74 21.88 -0.72
CA PRO A 107 3.26 20.78 0.09
C PRO A 107 2.15 19.75 0.35
N ILE A 108 2.43 18.48 0.09
CA ILE A 108 1.57 17.35 0.44
C ILE A 108 2.26 16.53 1.52
N ARG A 109 1.56 16.28 2.63
CA ARG A 109 2.05 15.45 3.72
C ARG A 109 1.73 13.99 3.46
N PHE A 110 2.68 13.11 3.79
CA PHE A 110 2.49 11.68 3.84
C PHE A 110 2.89 11.16 5.21
N SER A 111 1.91 10.78 6.00
CA SER A 111 2.06 10.18 7.32
C SER A 111 1.22 8.90 7.41
N LEU A 112 1.28 8.22 8.56
CA LEU A 112 0.45 7.04 8.81
C LEU A 112 -1.05 7.31 8.64
N ARG A 113 -1.49 8.53 8.93
CA ARG A 113 -2.90 8.93 8.78
C ARG A 113 -3.33 8.93 7.31
N GLU A 114 -2.57 9.62 6.47
CA GLU A 114 -2.85 9.67 5.03
C GLU A 114 -2.73 8.28 4.41
N PHE A 115 -1.71 7.49 4.80
CA PHE A 115 -1.58 6.10 4.36
C PHE A 115 -2.81 5.26 4.71
N ALA A 116 -3.33 5.37 5.95
CA ALA A 116 -4.53 4.66 6.37
C ALA A 116 -5.77 5.06 5.54
N ILE A 117 -5.91 6.36 5.24
CA ILE A 117 -7.03 6.89 4.44
C ILE A 117 -6.99 6.29 3.03
N VAL A 118 -5.85 6.38 2.36
CA VAL A 118 -5.75 5.97 0.94
C VAL A 118 -5.75 4.46 0.75
N THR A 119 -5.28 3.68 1.74
CA THR A 119 -5.22 2.21 1.61
C THR A 119 -6.39 1.50 2.25
N GLY A 120 -7.02 2.07 3.27
CA GLY A 120 -8.04 1.41 4.09
C GLY A 120 -7.49 0.32 5.03
N LEU A 121 -6.18 0.11 5.08
CA LEU A 121 -5.54 -0.91 5.90
C LEU A 121 -5.58 -0.57 7.40
N PRO A 122 -5.64 -1.58 8.28
CA PRO A 122 -5.54 -1.38 9.72
C PRO A 122 -4.17 -0.77 10.10
N CYS A 123 -4.19 0.43 10.69
CA CYS A 123 -3.00 1.17 11.10
C CYS A 123 -2.93 1.39 12.62
N GLY A 124 -3.63 0.58 13.40
CA GLY A 124 -3.65 0.61 14.86
C GLY A 124 -2.26 0.41 15.49
N LYS A 125 -2.21 0.36 16.81
CA LYS A 125 -0.98 0.02 17.55
C LYS A 125 -0.70 -1.47 17.41
N PHE A 126 0.60 -1.85 17.35
CA PHE A 126 0.95 -3.26 17.43
C PHE A 126 0.47 -3.87 18.74
N PRO A 127 -0.05 -5.10 18.72
CA PRO A 127 -0.45 -5.80 19.91
C PRO A 127 0.75 -5.93 20.85
N LYS A 128 0.54 -5.73 22.14
CA LYS A 128 1.58 -5.98 23.15
C LYS A 128 1.96 -7.45 23.06
N LYS A 129 3.26 -7.76 23.03
CA LYS A 129 3.70 -9.15 23.09
C LYS A 129 3.09 -9.83 24.31
N ILE A 130 2.21 -10.79 24.08
CA ILE A 130 1.60 -11.58 25.16
C ILE A 130 2.74 -12.39 25.76
N LYS A 131 2.94 -12.25 27.08
CA LYS A 131 4.02 -12.93 27.82
C LYS A 131 3.82 -14.45 27.95
N ASP A 132 2.62 -14.95 27.61
CA ASP A 132 2.32 -16.38 27.70
C ASP A 132 2.79 -17.12 26.45
N GLU A 133 4.06 -17.42 26.47
CA GLU A 133 4.79 -18.12 25.40
C GLU A 133 4.37 -19.60 25.30
N ALA A 134 3.85 -20.18 26.36
CA ALA A 134 3.43 -21.59 26.40
C ALA A 134 2.15 -21.83 25.58
N GLN A 135 1.15 -20.95 25.70
CA GLN A 135 -0.10 -21.04 24.96
C GLN A 135 0.12 -20.74 23.47
N ARG A 136 0.97 -19.77 23.14
CA ARG A 136 1.41 -19.50 21.76
C ARG A 136 2.15 -20.70 21.16
N ASN A 137 3.05 -21.33 21.90
CA ASN A 137 3.83 -22.47 21.43
C ASN A 137 2.96 -23.72 21.21
N TYR A 138 1.88 -23.90 21.97
CA TYR A 138 0.94 -25.01 21.75
C TYR A 138 0.13 -24.82 20.47
N ILE A 139 -0.46 -23.64 20.27
CA ILE A 139 -1.20 -23.28 19.03
C ILE A 139 -0.24 -23.29 17.83
N ARG A 140 0.95 -22.76 18.00
CA ARG A 140 2.05 -22.81 17.03
C ARG A 140 2.41 -24.24 16.59
N LYS A 141 2.60 -25.16 17.51
CA LYS A 141 3.02 -26.54 17.19
C LYS A 141 1.92 -27.31 16.46
N THR A 142 0.66 -27.15 16.81
CA THR A 142 -0.42 -27.98 16.29
C THR A 142 -0.93 -27.53 14.93
N LEU A 143 -1.12 -26.21 14.71
CA LEU A 143 -1.57 -25.66 13.45
C LEU A 143 -0.45 -25.38 12.45
N LEU A 144 0.74 -25.03 12.95
CA LEU A 144 1.89 -24.70 12.14
C LEU A 144 2.64 -25.92 11.59
N ALA A 145 2.60 -27.07 12.27
CA ALA A 145 3.26 -28.27 11.77
C ALA A 145 2.72 -28.69 10.38
N VAL A 146 1.43 -28.49 10.14
CA VAL A 146 0.80 -28.82 8.84
C VAL A 146 1.00 -27.70 7.80
N LEU A 147 0.94 -26.44 8.22
CA LEU A 147 1.10 -25.27 7.33
C LEU A 147 2.59 -24.94 7.06
N ILE A 148 3.43 -24.92 8.09
CA ILE A 148 4.82 -24.42 7.98
C ILE A 148 5.76 -25.41 7.30
N TRP A 149 5.61 -26.70 7.49
CA TRP A 149 6.48 -27.68 6.81
C TRP A 149 6.46 -27.51 5.29
N LYS A 150 5.31 -27.09 4.72
CA LYS A 150 5.20 -26.78 3.28
C LYS A 150 5.57 -25.34 2.94
N ILE A 151 5.58 -24.41 3.91
CA ILE A 151 5.77 -22.97 3.71
C ILE A 151 7.24 -22.54 3.81
N GLU A 152 8.11 -23.20 4.55
CA GLU A 152 9.53 -22.78 4.69
C GLU A 152 10.29 -22.63 3.35
N VAL A 153 9.74 -23.18 2.28
CA VAL A 153 10.29 -23.09 0.91
C VAL A 153 9.25 -22.51 -0.10
N ALA A 154 8.05 -22.14 0.38
CA ALA A 154 6.98 -21.75 -0.52
C ALA A 154 7.19 -20.34 -1.10
N THR A 155 7.27 -20.28 -2.40
CA THR A 155 7.11 -19.04 -3.17
C THR A 155 5.62 -18.79 -3.42
N ILE A 156 5.26 -17.54 -3.73
CA ILE A 156 3.87 -17.22 -4.13
C ILE A 156 3.42 -18.08 -5.31
N ALA A 157 4.31 -18.34 -6.27
CA ALA A 157 3.99 -19.22 -7.40
C ALA A 157 3.65 -20.65 -6.98
N SER A 158 4.36 -21.20 -5.97
CA SER A 158 4.06 -22.53 -5.45
C SER A 158 2.74 -22.58 -4.69
N VAL A 159 2.39 -21.53 -3.96
CA VAL A 159 1.08 -21.40 -3.29
C VAL A 159 -0.04 -21.30 -4.31
N ILE A 160 0.07 -20.46 -5.34
CA ILE A 160 -0.95 -20.37 -6.40
C ILE A 160 -1.13 -21.72 -7.11
N LYS A 161 -0.03 -22.42 -7.41
CA LYS A 161 -0.08 -23.76 -8.01
C LYS A 161 -0.80 -24.78 -7.12
N MET A 162 -0.54 -24.73 -5.80
CA MET A 162 -1.18 -25.60 -4.81
C MET A 162 -2.69 -25.31 -4.72
N LEU A 163 -3.10 -24.06 -4.66
CA LEU A 163 -4.51 -23.64 -4.64
C LEU A 163 -5.25 -24.09 -5.90
N ARG A 164 -4.66 -23.89 -7.09
CA ARG A 164 -5.24 -24.32 -8.38
C ARG A 164 -5.39 -25.84 -8.50
N LYS A 165 -4.41 -26.59 -8.01
CA LYS A 165 -4.45 -28.06 -8.04
C LYS A 165 -5.33 -28.66 -6.95
N ARG A 166 -5.93 -27.85 -6.09
CA ARG A 166 -6.73 -28.29 -4.93
C ARG A 166 -6.04 -29.34 -4.07
N THR A 167 -4.71 -29.26 -3.94
CA THR A 167 -3.95 -30.18 -3.09
C THR A 167 -4.23 -29.96 -1.60
N VAL A 168 -4.95 -28.91 -1.25
CA VAL A 168 -5.52 -28.60 0.04
C VAL A 168 -7.02 -28.42 -0.16
N GLU A 169 -7.81 -29.24 0.50
CA GLU A 169 -9.27 -29.25 0.39
C GLU A 169 -9.94 -28.36 1.45
N ASP A 170 -9.32 -28.25 2.63
CA ASP A 170 -9.85 -27.43 3.72
C ASP A 170 -9.94 -25.97 3.32
N ARG A 171 -11.16 -25.43 3.31
CA ARG A 171 -11.50 -24.07 2.89
C ARG A 171 -10.74 -23.02 3.71
N LEU A 172 -10.67 -23.19 5.04
CA LEU A 172 -10.03 -22.23 5.91
C LEU A 172 -8.51 -22.18 5.65
N VAL A 173 -7.91 -23.32 5.41
CA VAL A 173 -6.49 -23.44 5.09
C VAL A 173 -6.20 -22.81 3.72
N ARG A 174 -7.08 -22.98 2.73
CA ARG A 174 -6.97 -22.35 1.40
C ARG A 174 -7.00 -20.83 1.51
N ILE A 175 -7.95 -20.27 2.27
CA ILE A 175 -8.05 -18.82 2.52
C ILE A 175 -6.76 -18.31 3.21
N LYS A 176 -6.24 -19.02 4.22
CA LYS A 176 -4.98 -18.67 4.89
C LYS A 176 -3.82 -18.59 3.91
N TYR A 177 -3.65 -19.56 3.02
CA TYR A 177 -2.60 -19.53 2.01
C TYR A 177 -2.77 -18.37 1.03
N ALA A 178 -3.99 -18.07 0.60
CA ALA A 178 -4.28 -16.93 -0.26
C ALA A 178 -3.94 -15.60 0.42
N CYS A 179 -4.32 -15.42 1.69
CA CYS A 179 -3.99 -14.23 2.48
C CYS A 179 -2.47 -14.03 2.63
N LEU A 180 -1.72 -15.10 2.87
CA LEU A 180 -0.25 -15.04 2.92
C LEU A 180 0.36 -14.66 1.57
N ALA A 181 -0.18 -15.19 0.48
CA ALA A 181 0.26 -14.83 -0.86
C ALA A 181 -0.05 -13.37 -1.19
N ILE A 182 -1.22 -12.86 -0.82
CA ILE A 182 -1.60 -11.44 -0.95
C ILE A 182 -0.66 -10.56 -0.11
N LEU A 183 -0.46 -10.90 1.16
CA LEU A 183 0.43 -10.15 2.04
C LEU A 183 1.83 -10.01 1.44
N ALA A 184 2.40 -11.10 0.95
CA ALA A 184 3.75 -11.12 0.41
C ALA A 184 3.89 -10.51 -1.00
N SER A 185 2.82 -10.50 -1.81
CA SER A 185 2.88 -9.99 -3.20
C SER A 185 2.39 -8.56 -3.36
N VAL A 186 1.53 -8.11 -2.45
CA VAL A 186 0.84 -6.83 -2.57
C VAL A 186 1.20 -5.89 -1.44
N LEU A 187 1.01 -6.31 -0.18
CA LEU A 187 1.14 -5.42 0.97
C LEU A 187 2.59 -5.24 1.41
N LEU A 188 3.37 -6.31 1.47
CA LEU A 188 4.75 -6.31 1.94
C LEU A 188 5.76 -6.89 0.93
N PRO A 189 5.69 -6.56 -0.36
CA PRO A 189 6.64 -7.07 -1.33
C PRO A 189 8.03 -6.44 -1.10
N THR A 190 9.01 -7.26 -0.77
CA THR A 190 10.39 -6.83 -0.49
C THR A 190 11.40 -7.23 -1.55
N ASN A 191 11.09 -8.26 -2.34
CA ASN A 191 11.92 -8.74 -3.44
C ASN A 191 11.11 -9.53 -4.48
N LEU A 192 11.65 -9.75 -5.65
CA LEU A 192 10.99 -10.47 -6.76
C LEU A 192 10.78 -11.98 -6.50
N LYS A 193 11.57 -12.58 -5.63
CA LYS A 193 11.49 -14.01 -5.31
C LYS A 193 10.52 -14.33 -4.17
N MET A 194 9.84 -13.35 -3.67
CA MET A 194 8.85 -13.32 -2.58
C MET A 194 8.58 -14.69 -1.95
N LYS A 195 9.44 -15.05 -1.00
CA LYS A 195 9.19 -16.18 -0.11
C LYS A 195 8.22 -15.73 0.99
N ILE A 196 7.34 -16.61 1.39
CA ILE A 196 6.47 -16.36 2.52
C ILE A 196 7.33 -16.33 3.78
N CYS A 197 7.22 -15.24 4.54
CA CYS A 197 7.93 -15.06 5.79
C CYS A 197 7.32 -15.95 6.87
N LYS A 198 8.15 -16.59 7.68
CA LYS A 198 7.71 -17.49 8.75
C LYS A 198 6.85 -16.76 9.79
N GLU A 199 7.24 -15.55 10.15
CA GLU A 199 6.52 -14.72 11.11
C GLU A 199 5.10 -14.38 10.62
N HIS A 200 4.94 -14.16 9.32
CA HIS A 200 3.62 -13.94 8.71
C HIS A 200 2.78 -15.21 8.69
N ALA A 201 3.42 -16.36 8.43
CA ALA A 201 2.75 -17.66 8.51
C ALA A 201 2.30 -17.99 9.94
N GLU A 202 3.04 -17.56 10.94
CA GLU A 202 2.65 -17.68 12.34
C GLU A 202 1.46 -16.78 12.71
N ALA A 203 1.42 -15.57 12.15
CA ALA A 203 0.33 -14.61 12.40
C ALA A 203 -1.03 -15.07 11.86
N ILE A 204 -1.06 -15.97 10.85
CA ILE A 204 -2.30 -16.44 10.24
C ILE A 204 -2.89 -17.69 10.93
N ALA A 205 -2.36 -18.09 12.08
CA ALA A 205 -2.94 -19.19 12.84
C ALA A 205 -4.43 -18.95 13.15
N ASP A 206 -4.79 -17.73 13.52
CA ASP A 206 -6.16 -17.25 13.61
C ASP A 206 -6.42 -16.23 12.49
N LEU A 207 -7.50 -16.42 11.72
CA LEU A 207 -7.81 -15.58 10.56
C LEU A 207 -8.40 -14.22 10.98
N GLU A 208 -9.15 -14.16 12.07
CA GLU A 208 -9.72 -12.90 12.59
C GLU A 208 -8.61 -12.04 13.19
N GLU A 209 -7.73 -12.62 13.99
CA GLU A 209 -6.54 -11.93 14.52
C GLU A 209 -5.63 -11.45 13.38
N PHE A 210 -5.47 -12.26 12.32
CA PHE A 210 -4.69 -11.89 11.15
C PHE A 210 -5.28 -10.66 10.44
N PHE A 211 -6.58 -10.61 10.21
CA PHE A 211 -7.22 -9.45 9.58
C PHE A 211 -7.23 -8.21 10.48
N ALA A 212 -7.30 -8.39 11.80
CA ALA A 212 -7.23 -7.30 12.77
C ALA A 212 -5.81 -6.78 13.02
N TYR A 213 -4.80 -7.52 12.60
CA TYR A 213 -3.40 -7.11 12.79
C TYR A 213 -3.10 -5.81 12.01
N PRO A 214 -2.32 -4.87 12.56
CA PRO A 214 -2.06 -3.58 11.95
C PRO A 214 -1.08 -3.66 10.76
N TRP A 215 -1.45 -4.41 9.72
CA TRP A 215 -0.65 -4.59 8.49
C TRP A 215 -0.35 -3.27 7.80
N GLY A 216 -1.29 -2.32 7.85
CA GLY A 216 -1.09 -0.99 7.29
C GLY A 216 0.01 -0.22 8.00
N ARG A 217 0.11 -0.31 9.33
CA ARG A 217 1.22 0.29 10.07
C ARG A 217 2.55 -0.34 9.70
N LEU A 218 2.61 -1.66 9.62
CA LEU A 218 3.83 -2.36 9.23
C LEU A 218 4.27 -1.97 7.81
N ALA A 219 3.33 -1.96 6.85
CA ALA A 219 3.61 -1.55 5.48
C ALA A 219 4.06 -0.09 5.40
N PHE A 220 3.42 0.81 6.15
CA PHE A 220 3.81 2.21 6.23
C PHE A 220 5.22 2.39 6.80
N ASP A 221 5.54 1.74 7.93
CA ASP A 221 6.85 1.86 8.57
C ASP A 221 7.97 1.38 7.63
N MET A 222 7.76 0.28 6.91
CA MET A 222 8.70 -0.23 5.91
C MET A 222 8.83 0.68 4.69
N LEU A 223 7.73 1.25 4.19
CA LEU A 223 7.73 2.20 3.08
C LEU A 223 8.45 3.49 3.50
N MET A 224 8.14 4.01 4.68
CA MET A 224 8.77 5.21 5.24
C MET A 224 10.28 5.03 5.39
N THR A 225 10.72 3.89 5.91
CA THR A 225 12.14 3.53 5.99
C THR A 225 12.75 3.50 4.59
N SER A 226 12.10 2.83 3.64
CA SER A 226 12.57 2.75 2.25
C SER A 226 12.70 4.12 1.56
N ILE A 227 11.86 5.11 1.92
CA ILE A 227 11.93 6.47 1.38
C ILE A 227 13.05 7.26 2.08
N LYS A 228 13.11 7.20 3.41
CA LYS A 228 14.04 8.04 4.20
C LYS A 228 15.50 7.58 4.19
N GLU A 229 15.75 6.32 3.89
CA GLU A 229 17.12 5.80 3.71
C GLU A 229 17.78 6.30 2.41
N ARG A 230 17.04 7.01 1.54
CA ARG A 230 17.57 7.55 0.30
C ARG A 230 18.00 9.00 0.47
N ASP A 231 19.25 9.22 0.18
CA ASP A 231 19.84 10.55 0.00
C ASP A 231 19.70 11.03 -1.46
N GLU A 232 20.22 12.20 -1.74
CA GLU A 232 20.24 12.82 -3.07
C GLU A 232 20.97 11.93 -4.10
N ILE A 233 22.06 11.26 -3.68
CA ILE A 233 22.86 10.37 -4.56
C ILE A 233 22.02 9.14 -4.95
N ALA A 234 21.36 8.51 -3.99
CA ALA A 234 20.52 7.34 -4.26
C ALA A 234 19.31 7.67 -5.14
N LEU A 235 18.72 8.87 -4.98
CA LEU A 235 17.63 9.34 -5.83
C LEU A 235 18.09 9.77 -7.23
N SER A 236 19.35 10.14 -7.41
CA SER A 236 19.93 10.50 -8.73
C SER A 236 20.29 9.30 -9.61
N GLN A 237 20.19 8.09 -9.08
CA GLN A 237 20.50 6.88 -9.85
C GLN A 237 19.48 6.63 -10.97
N ASN A 238 19.92 6.06 -12.10
CA ASN A 238 19.07 5.74 -13.24
C ASN A 238 17.92 4.79 -12.87
N THR A 239 18.13 3.91 -11.91
CA THR A 239 17.13 2.96 -11.43
C THR A 239 17.05 3.02 -9.92
N ILE A 240 15.86 3.25 -9.38
CA ILE A 240 15.57 3.18 -7.96
C ILE A 240 14.53 2.09 -7.68
N ALA A 241 14.70 1.35 -6.59
CA ALA A 241 13.76 0.31 -6.19
C ALA A 241 12.94 0.80 -4.98
N VAL A 242 11.62 0.94 -5.11
CA VAL A 242 10.72 1.27 -4.00
C VAL A 242 10.09 -0.02 -3.48
N LYS A 243 10.45 -0.38 -2.25
CA LYS A 243 9.94 -1.57 -1.58
C LYS A 243 8.53 -1.31 -1.02
N VAL A 244 7.82 -2.40 -0.78
CA VAL A 244 6.51 -2.40 -0.12
C VAL A 244 5.43 -1.71 -0.98
N PHE A 245 4.34 -1.30 -0.40
CA PHE A 245 3.15 -0.77 -1.08
C PHE A 245 3.39 0.65 -1.64
N SER A 246 4.27 0.75 -2.64
CA SER A 246 4.66 2.03 -3.27
C SER A 246 3.50 2.73 -3.99
N LEU A 247 2.44 2.02 -4.36
CA LEU A 247 1.21 2.58 -4.93
C LEU A 247 0.57 3.63 -4.01
N ALA A 248 0.76 3.53 -2.69
CA ALA A 248 0.26 4.52 -1.73
C ALA A 248 0.74 5.95 -2.01
N LEU A 249 1.92 6.14 -2.62
CA LEU A 249 2.41 7.46 -3.02
C LEU A 249 1.57 8.07 -4.15
N GLN A 250 1.14 7.25 -5.09
CA GLN A 250 0.28 7.68 -6.18
C GLN A 250 -1.13 7.98 -5.67
N LEU A 251 -1.68 7.11 -4.84
CA LEU A 251 -2.99 7.29 -4.20
C LEU A 251 -3.05 8.55 -3.33
N LEU A 252 -1.96 8.85 -2.62
CA LEU A 252 -1.85 10.08 -1.83
C LEU A 252 -2.10 11.33 -2.67
N VAL A 253 -1.49 11.39 -3.85
CA VAL A 253 -1.60 12.59 -4.70
C VAL A 253 -2.97 12.67 -5.35
N VAL A 254 -3.54 11.54 -5.77
CA VAL A 254 -4.91 11.47 -6.31
C VAL A 254 -5.92 11.92 -5.25
N GLU A 255 -5.76 11.49 -3.99
CA GLU A 255 -6.62 11.91 -2.88
C GLU A 255 -6.44 13.40 -2.54
N ALA A 256 -5.19 13.90 -2.59
CA ALA A 256 -4.88 15.29 -2.26
C ALA A 256 -5.27 16.29 -3.37
N VAL A 257 -5.45 15.81 -4.61
CA VAL A 257 -5.75 16.63 -5.80
C VAL A 257 -6.89 15.97 -6.59
N PRO A 258 -8.15 16.17 -6.18
CA PRO A 258 -9.31 15.50 -6.78
C PRO A 258 -9.46 15.74 -8.30
N SER A 259 -9.05 16.89 -8.80
CA SER A 259 -9.07 17.19 -10.25
C SER A 259 -8.23 16.22 -11.10
N LEU A 260 -7.26 15.51 -10.53
CA LEU A 260 -6.52 14.47 -11.24
C LEU A 260 -7.38 13.22 -11.53
N THR A 261 -8.39 12.97 -10.71
CA THR A 261 -9.30 11.84 -10.90
C THR A 261 -10.21 12.08 -12.12
N GLU A 262 -10.64 13.32 -12.33
CA GLU A 262 -11.49 13.71 -13.47
C GLU A 262 -10.74 13.53 -14.80
N VAL A 263 -9.49 14.01 -14.86
CA VAL A 263 -8.65 13.87 -16.07
C VAL A 263 -8.36 12.40 -16.39
N VAL A 264 -8.12 11.56 -15.38
CA VAL A 264 -7.87 10.13 -15.60
C VAL A 264 -9.14 9.42 -16.11
N GLN A 265 -10.31 9.78 -15.61
CA GLN A 265 -11.58 9.22 -16.09
C GLN A 265 -11.88 9.62 -17.54
N GLU A 266 -11.64 10.87 -17.91
CA GLU A 266 -11.80 11.33 -19.29
C GLU A 266 -10.85 10.64 -20.27
N MET A 267 -9.59 10.42 -19.86
CA MET A 267 -8.62 9.70 -20.69
C MET A 267 -8.94 8.20 -20.83
N CYS A 268 -9.50 7.56 -19.83
CA CYS A 268 -9.92 6.16 -19.92
C CYS A 268 -11.16 5.98 -20.79
N SER A 269 -12.12 6.90 -20.72
CA SER A 269 -13.33 6.86 -21.55
C SER A 269 -13.08 7.15 -23.03
N SER A 270 -12.05 7.95 -23.34
CA SER A 270 -11.67 8.24 -24.72
C SER A 270 -10.85 7.13 -25.39
N SER A 271 -10.24 6.20 -24.62
CA SER A 271 -9.48 5.09 -25.18
C SER A 271 -10.32 3.82 -25.45
N GLU A 272 -11.57 3.77 -25.00
CA GLU A 272 -12.49 2.67 -25.28
C GLU A 272 -13.31 2.86 -26.57
N GLY A 273 -13.16 4.02 -27.24
CA GLY A 273 -13.90 4.38 -28.44
C GLY A 273 -13.26 4.05 -29.79
N ASP A 274 -12.00 3.57 -29.81
CA ASP A 274 -11.21 3.46 -31.05
C ASP A 274 -10.87 2.02 -31.47
N SER A 275 -11.58 1.00 -31.00
CA SER A 275 -11.26 -0.40 -31.31
C SER A 275 -12.33 -1.21 -32.02
N ASP A 276 -13.38 -0.57 -32.59
CA ASP A 276 -14.39 -1.25 -33.40
C ASP A 276 -14.59 -0.57 -34.76
N GLU A 277 -13.60 -0.68 -35.66
CA GLU A 277 -13.81 -0.59 -37.11
C GLU A 277 -12.49 -1.00 -37.80
N GLU A 278 -12.40 -2.24 -38.23
CA GLU A 278 -11.78 -2.75 -39.46
C GLU A 278 -11.42 -4.24 -39.34
N ALA A 279 -12.36 -5.10 -39.69
CA ALA A 279 -12.06 -6.41 -40.32
C ALA A 279 -13.36 -7.05 -40.83
N ASP A 280 -13.92 -6.48 -41.89
CA ASP A 280 -14.73 -7.26 -42.84
C ASP A 280 -14.51 -6.67 -44.21
N ASP A 281 -13.60 -7.27 -44.98
CA ASP A 281 -13.65 -7.41 -46.45
C ASP A 281 -12.36 -8.09 -46.95
N MET A 282 -12.49 -9.34 -47.34
CA MET A 282 -11.86 -10.19 -48.35
C MET A 282 -11.56 -11.58 -47.85
#